data_a285ce5f56ae471586de12d3a5d09159
#
_entry.id   a285ce5f56ae471586de12d3a5d09159
#
_cell.length_a   1.000
_cell.length_b   1.000
_cell.length_c   1.000
_cell.angle_alpha   90.00
_cell.angle_beta   90.00
_cell.angle_gamma   90.00
#
_symmetry.space_group_name_H-M   'P 1'
#
loop_
_entity.id
_entity.type
_entity.pdbx_description
1 polymer ?
#
loop_
_entity_poly.entity_id
_entity_poly.type
_entity_poly.pdbx_seq_one_letter_code
_entity_poly.pdbx_strand_id
1 'polypeptide(L)'
;MLLNLSILDFVIVDKMSLDFKSGFSALTGETGAGKSILIDALSLALGQRNEGGVVRLRQDKADISAIFDIQHNNEVIDWLQENELESENAELILRRVIHADGKSRAFINGKVATLQQLKELGESLVDIYSQNSHHSLLKLSSQRQILDNFGGHNDLAAETYRLYQTWHKLHIQKIEYEKMLKSIVTNLQN
;
A
#
# COMPACT_ATOMS: atom_id res chain seq x y z
N MET A 1 -5.35 12.48 -1.90
CA MET A 1 -4.17 13.35 -2.19
C MET A 1 -3.34 13.51 -0.91
N LEU A 2 -1.98 13.52 -0.95
CA LEU A 2 -1.15 13.83 0.23
C LEU A 2 -1.35 15.29 0.63
N LEU A 3 -1.72 15.51 1.91
CA LEU A 3 -1.94 16.86 2.49
C LEU A 3 -0.75 17.32 3.31
N ASN A 4 -0.21 16.45 4.16
CA ASN A 4 0.90 16.78 5.04
C ASN A 4 1.83 15.57 5.23
N LEU A 5 3.12 15.83 5.34
CA LEU A 5 4.14 14.88 5.78
C LEU A 5 4.91 15.48 6.96
N SER A 6 4.79 14.87 8.12
CA SER A 6 5.48 15.25 9.35
C SER A 6 6.53 14.20 9.73
N ILE A 7 7.73 14.67 10.03
CA ILE A 7 8.90 13.83 10.33
C ILE A 7 9.54 14.36 11.59
N LEU A 8 9.84 13.48 12.53
CA LEU A 8 10.50 13.78 13.79
C LEU A 8 11.63 12.77 14.03
N ASP A 9 12.83 13.25 14.33
CA ASP A 9 14.02 12.46 14.70
C ASP A 9 14.39 11.35 13.70
N PHE A 10 14.34 11.67 12.42
CA PHE A 10 14.59 10.74 11.32
C PHE A 10 15.91 11.06 10.60
N VAL A 11 16.85 10.15 10.60
CA VAL A 11 18.20 10.27 9.99
C VAL A 11 18.90 11.55 10.45
N ILE A 12 18.92 12.59 9.63
CA ILE A 12 19.52 13.92 9.96
C ILE A 12 18.44 14.95 10.31
N VAL A 13 17.17 14.64 10.08
CA VAL A 13 16.04 15.55 10.32
C VAL A 13 15.67 15.52 11.79
N ASP A 14 15.69 16.69 12.43
CA ASP A 14 15.20 16.88 13.80
C ASP A 14 13.66 16.92 13.80
N LYS A 15 13.12 17.96 13.18
CA LYS A 15 11.67 18.12 13.02
C LYS A 15 11.39 18.82 11.69
N MET A 16 10.45 18.25 10.93
CA MET A 16 10.00 18.83 9.66
C MET A 16 8.50 18.56 9.49
N SER A 17 7.80 19.54 8.95
CA SER A 17 6.41 19.38 8.50
C SER A 17 6.26 20.06 7.15
N LEU A 18 5.72 19.34 6.17
CA LEU A 18 5.52 19.81 4.81
C LEU A 18 4.05 19.70 4.45
N ASP A 19 3.45 20.82 4.07
CA ASP A 19 2.09 20.87 3.55
C ASP A 19 2.10 20.84 2.03
N PHE A 20 1.25 20.01 1.46
CA PHE A 20 1.08 19.86 0.02
C PHE A 20 -0.26 20.43 -0.42
N LYS A 21 -0.26 21.08 -1.57
CA LYS A 21 -1.48 21.59 -2.21
C LYS A 21 -1.79 20.74 -3.45
N SER A 22 -3.00 20.85 -3.97
CA SER A 22 -3.37 20.23 -5.23
C SER A 22 -2.48 20.74 -6.38
N GLY A 23 -2.17 19.86 -7.31
CA GLY A 23 -1.33 20.15 -8.47
C GLY A 23 0.09 19.59 -8.36
N PHE A 24 1.03 20.24 -9.01
CA PHE A 24 2.43 19.82 -9.08
C PHE A 24 3.28 20.54 -8.04
N SER A 25 4.09 19.80 -7.30
CA SER A 25 5.08 20.33 -6.35
C SER A 25 6.47 19.89 -6.76
N ALA A 26 7.43 20.81 -6.81
CA ALA A 26 8.83 20.53 -7.11
C ALA A 26 9.70 20.73 -5.86
N LEU A 27 10.46 19.69 -5.50
CA LEU A 27 11.43 19.72 -4.42
C LEU A 27 12.83 19.94 -5.01
N THR A 28 13.41 21.12 -4.80
CA THR A 28 14.73 21.49 -5.30
C THR A 28 15.75 21.58 -4.17
N GLY A 29 17.00 21.34 -4.46
CA GLY A 29 18.10 21.41 -3.47
C GLY A 29 19.32 20.63 -3.97
N GLU A 30 20.45 20.82 -3.30
CA GLU A 30 21.69 20.12 -3.61
C GLU A 30 21.56 18.59 -3.35
N THR A 31 22.41 17.80 -4.01
CA THR A 31 22.53 16.36 -3.75
C THR A 31 23.00 16.14 -2.31
N GLY A 32 22.27 15.30 -1.56
CA GLY A 32 22.53 15.12 -0.12
C GLY A 32 21.72 16.01 0.82
N ALA A 33 21.03 17.04 0.31
CA ALA A 33 20.25 18.00 1.11
C ALA A 33 18.89 17.46 1.62
N GLY A 34 18.72 16.15 1.76
CA GLY A 34 17.53 15.58 2.39
C GLY A 34 16.35 15.25 1.45
N LYS A 35 16.46 15.50 0.13
CA LYS A 35 15.37 15.15 -0.81
C LYS A 35 15.01 13.65 -0.78
N SER A 36 16.01 12.78 -0.80
CA SER A 36 15.81 11.32 -0.70
C SER A 36 15.23 10.92 0.65
N ILE A 37 15.64 11.59 1.72
CA ILE A 37 15.15 11.35 3.08
C ILE A 37 13.63 11.53 3.18
N LEU A 38 13.06 12.49 2.45
CA LEU A 38 11.60 12.71 2.42
C LEU A 38 10.87 11.54 1.73
N ILE A 39 11.44 11.05 0.63
CA ILE A 39 10.89 9.88 -0.08
C ILE A 39 11.01 8.64 0.80
N ASP A 40 12.14 8.45 1.47
CA ASP A 40 12.37 7.32 2.38
C ASP A 40 11.41 7.38 3.58
N ALA A 41 11.22 8.56 4.17
CA ALA A 41 10.25 8.77 5.26
C ALA A 41 8.82 8.46 4.80
N LEU A 42 8.40 8.99 3.65
CA LEU A 42 7.08 8.71 3.09
C LEU A 42 6.91 7.20 2.81
N SER A 43 7.90 6.56 2.22
CA SER A 43 7.89 5.12 1.95
C SER A 43 7.72 4.30 3.22
N LEU A 44 8.40 4.69 4.31
CA LEU A 44 8.24 4.03 5.61
C LEU A 44 6.85 4.27 6.21
N ALA A 45 6.28 5.47 6.07
CA ALA A 45 4.91 5.77 6.48
C ALA A 45 3.88 4.94 5.68
N LEU A 46 4.17 4.62 4.43
CA LEU A 46 3.37 3.77 3.55
C LEU A 46 3.63 2.26 3.71
N GLY A 47 4.35 1.84 4.76
CA GLY A 47 4.49 0.43 5.10
C GLY A 47 5.71 -0.27 4.52
N GLN A 48 6.68 0.42 3.93
CA GLN A 48 7.94 -0.22 3.54
C GLN A 48 8.70 -0.77 4.75
N ARG A 49 9.49 -1.82 4.52
CA ARG A 49 10.34 -2.39 5.58
C ARG A 49 11.45 -1.41 5.94
N ASN A 50 11.71 -1.31 7.24
CA ASN A 50 12.86 -0.58 7.76
C ASN A 50 14.09 -1.49 7.71
N GLU A 51 15.16 -1.03 7.03
CA GLU A 51 16.44 -1.73 6.97
C GLU A 51 17.37 -1.39 8.16
N GLY A 52 16.91 -0.54 9.09
CA GLY A 52 17.65 -0.10 10.28
C GLY A 52 18.36 1.25 10.09
N GLY A 53 18.83 1.82 11.20
CA GLY A 53 19.66 3.04 11.18
C GLY A 53 18.93 4.34 10.82
N VAL A 54 17.59 4.34 10.86
CA VAL A 54 16.77 5.49 10.44
C VAL A 54 16.46 6.46 11.60
N VAL A 55 16.69 6.05 12.84
CA VAL A 55 16.51 6.92 14.01
C VAL A 55 17.69 7.86 14.13
N ARG A 56 17.41 9.14 14.34
CA ARG A 56 18.44 10.18 14.49
C ARG A 56 19.39 9.85 15.66
N LEU A 57 20.65 10.15 15.48
CA LEU A 57 21.68 9.88 16.48
C LEU A 57 21.30 10.48 17.84
N ARG A 58 21.42 9.70 18.91
CA ARG A 58 21.07 10.04 20.30
C ARG A 58 19.57 10.20 20.58
N GLN A 59 18.72 9.76 19.67
CA GLN A 59 17.26 9.72 19.88
C GLN A 59 16.80 8.27 20.05
N ASP A 60 15.71 8.09 20.78
CA ASP A 60 15.17 6.76 21.09
C ASP A 60 14.26 6.23 19.96
N LYS A 61 13.65 7.14 19.20
CA LYS A 61 12.68 6.80 18.16
C LYS A 61 12.60 7.87 17.08
N ALA A 62 12.22 7.45 15.88
CA ALA A 62 11.74 8.32 14.81
C ALA A 62 10.22 8.21 14.71
N ASP A 63 9.54 9.29 14.37
CA ASP A 63 8.09 9.38 14.22
C ASP A 63 7.75 10.03 12.88
N ILE A 64 7.03 9.31 12.03
CA ILE A 64 6.67 9.77 10.69
C ILE A 64 5.17 9.68 10.56
N SER A 65 4.53 10.76 10.12
CA SER A 65 3.10 10.83 9.90
C SER A 65 2.80 11.42 8.52
N ALA A 66 1.93 10.78 7.76
CA ALA A 66 1.42 11.25 6.48
C ALA A 66 -0.09 11.38 6.54
N ILE A 67 -0.63 12.52 6.12
CA ILE A 67 -2.06 12.81 6.10
C ILE A 67 -2.52 12.89 4.65
N PHE A 68 -3.57 12.15 4.33
CA PHE A 68 -4.15 12.10 2.99
C PHE A 68 -5.60 12.55 3.00
N ASP A 69 -5.99 13.32 2.00
CA ASP A 69 -7.39 13.51 1.62
C ASP A 69 -7.85 12.31 0.80
N ILE A 70 -8.88 11.63 1.29
CA ILE A 70 -9.47 10.42 0.68
C ILE A 70 -10.91 10.63 0.23
N GLN A 71 -11.43 11.86 0.22
CA GLN A 71 -12.84 12.17 -0.06
C GLN A 71 -13.37 11.54 -1.35
N HIS A 72 -12.52 11.38 -2.36
CA HIS A 72 -12.88 10.81 -3.66
C HIS A 72 -12.29 9.43 -3.93
N ASN A 73 -11.78 8.74 -2.90
CA ASN A 73 -11.19 7.40 -3.02
C ASN A 73 -12.07 6.37 -2.31
N ASN A 74 -13.12 5.93 -3.01
CA ASN A 74 -14.08 4.97 -2.47
C ASN A 74 -13.42 3.64 -2.09
N GLU A 75 -12.43 3.16 -2.83
CA GLU A 75 -11.71 1.92 -2.54
C GLU A 75 -11.03 1.96 -1.16
N VAL A 76 -10.37 3.08 -0.84
CA VAL A 76 -9.73 3.28 0.47
C VAL A 76 -10.78 3.42 1.57
N ILE A 77 -11.89 4.13 1.30
CA ILE A 77 -12.99 4.31 2.28
C ILE A 77 -13.62 2.95 2.63
N ASP A 78 -13.95 2.14 1.62
CA ASP A 78 -14.53 0.81 1.80
C ASP A 78 -13.56 -0.10 2.57
N TRP A 79 -12.28 -0.09 2.21
CA TRP A 79 -11.25 -0.85 2.90
C TRP A 79 -11.13 -0.45 4.39
N LEU A 80 -11.19 0.84 4.70
CA LEU A 80 -11.14 1.33 6.09
C LEU A 80 -12.35 0.88 6.90
N GLN A 81 -13.54 0.86 6.31
CA GLN A 81 -14.77 0.37 6.94
C GLN A 81 -14.70 -1.12 7.23
N GLU A 82 -14.26 -1.93 6.25
CA GLU A 82 -14.12 -3.38 6.41
C GLU A 82 -13.11 -3.77 7.51
N ASN A 83 -12.12 -2.92 7.76
CA ASN A 83 -11.08 -3.14 8.79
C ASN A 83 -11.37 -2.39 10.11
N GLU A 84 -12.51 -1.71 10.25
CA GLU A 84 -12.88 -0.92 11.45
C GLU A 84 -11.84 0.18 11.79
N LEU A 85 -11.21 0.76 10.74
CA LEU A 85 -10.15 1.78 10.86
C LEU A 85 -10.59 3.16 10.34
N GLU A 86 -11.88 3.37 10.10
CA GLU A 86 -12.44 4.64 9.62
C GLU A 86 -12.18 5.80 10.59
N SER A 87 -12.19 7.01 10.05
CA SER A 87 -12.15 8.29 10.76
C SER A 87 -13.45 9.04 10.52
N GLU A 88 -13.82 9.94 11.44
CA GLU A 88 -14.99 10.82 11.31
C GLU A 88 -14.83 11.85 10.18
N ASN A 89 -13.59 12.12 9.78
CA ASN A 89 -13.26 13.07 8.71
C ASN A 89 -12.85 12.30 7.44
N ALA A 90 -12.96 12.96 6.28
CA ALA A 90 -12.47 12.45 5.00
C ALA A 90 -10.92 12.47 4.89
N GLU A 91 -10.23 12.45 6.02
CA GLU A 91 -8.77 12.41 6.14
C GLU A 91 -8.32 11.04 6.64
N LEU A 92 -7.25 10.55 6.04
CA LEU A 92 -6.57 9.33 6.44
C LEU A 92 -5.19 9.68 7.00
N ILE A 93 -4.92 9.27 8.23
CA ILE A 93 -3.65 9.48 8.91
C ILE A 93 -2.90 8.15 8.98
N LEU A 94 -1.79 8.06 8.26
CA LEU A 94 -0.84 6.95 8.36
C LEU A 94 0.34 7.41 9.20
N ARG A 95 0.64 6.70 10.29
CA ARG A 95 1.76 7.03 11.17
C ARG A 95 2.59 5.82 11.47
N ARG A 96 3.90 6.01 11.50
CA ARG A 96 4.86 4.99 11.88
C ARG A 96 5.86 5.51 12.90
N VAL A 97 6.01 4.76 14.00
CA VAL A 97 7.01 5.01 15.03
C VAL A 97 8.06 3.90 14.95
N ILE A 98 9.32 4.27 14.79
CA ILE A 98 10.45 3.34 14.66
C ILE A 98 11.40 3.60 15.82
N HIS A 99 11.68 2.59 16.62
CA HIS A 99 12.59 2.67 17.75
C HIS A 99 14.04 2.36 17.34
N ALA A 100 14.99 2.89 18.09
CA ALA A 100 16.43 2.67 17.86
C ALA A 100 16.84 1.20 17.93
N ASP A 101 16.09 0.37 18.67
CA ASP A 101 16.25 -1.09 18.73
C ASP A 101 15.71 -1.84 17.50
N GLY A 102 15.23 -1.13 16.49
CA GLY A 102 14.69 -1.68 15.24
C GLY A 102 13.21 -2.06 15.28
N LYS A 103 12.56 -2.06 16.47
CA LYS A 103 11.13 -2.31 16.56
C LYS A 103 10.35 -1.15 15.97
N SER A 104 9.21 -1.46 15.34
CA SER A 104 8.34 -0.41 14.82
C SER A 104 6.87 -0.69 15.11
N ARG A 105 6.09 0.40 15.23
CA ARG A 105 4.65 0.37 15.37
C ARG A 105 4.02 1.19 14.26
N ALA A 106 2.95 0.66 13.70
CA ALA A 106 2.16 1.31 12.67
C ALA A 106 0.79 1.72 13.24
N PHE A 107 0.27 2.85 12.76
CA PHE A 107 -1.03 3.36 13.16
C PHE A 107 -1.77 3.87 11.93
N ILE A 108 -3.06 3.60 11.88
CA ILE A 108 -4.01 4.11 10.89
C ILE A 108 -5.11 4.82 11.67
N ASN A 109 -5.34 6.10 11.41
CA ASN A 109 -6.32 6.94 12.12
C ASN A 109 -6.20 6.83 13.65
N GLY A 110 -4.96 6.77 14.18
CA GLY A 110 -4.66 6.66 15.60
C GLY A 110 -4.83 5.26 16.20
N LYS A 111 -5.45 4.31 15.49
CA LYS A 111 -5.57 2.90 15.92
C LYS A 111 -4.31 2.12 15.52
N VAL A 112 -3.90 1.15 16.36
CA VAL A 112 -2.74 0.29 16.05
C VAL A 112 -3.08 -0.59 14.86
N ALA A 113 -2.17 -0.64 13.89
CA ALA A 113 -2.32 -1.41 12.67
C ALA A 113 -1.10 -2.31 12.42
N THR A 114 -1.24 -3.29 11.56
CA THR A 114 -0.14 -4.12 11.09
C THR A 114 0.63 -3.41 9.97
N LEU A 115 1.89 -3.80 9.78
CA LEU A 115 2.68 -3.29 8.66
C LEU A 115 2.08 -3.68 7.30
N GLN A 116 1.42 -4.83 7.23
CA GLN A 116 0.73 -5.31 6.04
C GLN A 116 -0.44 -4.40 5.66
N GLN A 117 -1.30 -4.04 6.63
CA GLN A 117 -2.41 -3.09 6.42
C GLN A 117 -1.91 -1.73 5.95
N LEU A 118 -0.82 -1.23 6.56
CA LEU A 118 -0.22 0.04 6.17
C LEU A 118 0.30 0.00 4.72
N LYS A 119 0.88 -1.14 4.31
CA LYS A 119 1.39 -1.35 2.95
C LYS A 119 0.25 -1.44 1.92
N GLU A 120 -0.82 -2.17 2.22
CA GLU A 120 -1.99 -2.29 1.35
C GLU A 120 -2.62 -0.92 1.05
N LEU A 121 -2.82 -0.11 2.10
CA LEU A 121 -3.29 1.27 1.91
C LEU A 121 -2.26 2.13 1.16
N GLY A 122 -0.98 2.00 1.48
CA GLY A 122 0.09 2.75 0.84
C GLY A 122 0.13 2.54 -0.67
N GLU A 123 -0.05 1.31 -1.13
CA GLU A 123 -0.07 0.94 -2.56
C GLU A 123 -1.28 1.54 -3.32
N SER A 124 -2.41 1.79 -2.65
CA SER A 124 -3.58 2.45 -3.25
C SER A 124 -3.57 3.98 -3.18
N LEU A 125 -2.67 4.56 -2.36
CA LEU A 125 -2.61 6.01 -2.14
C LEU A 125 -1.54 6.72 -2.97
N VAL A 126 -0.36 6.10 -3.13
CA VAL A 126 0.83 6.75 -3.71
C VAL A 126 1.67 5.77 -4.50
N ASP A 127 2.00 6.14 -5.73
CA ASP A 127 3.04 5.51 -6.51
C ASP A 127 4.36 6.25 -6.36
N ILE A 128 5.38 5.59 -5.83
CA ILE A 128 6.72 6.17 -5.67
C ILE A 128 7.65 5.63 -6.77
N TYR A 129 7.99 6.48 -7.71
CA TYR A 129 8.96 6.16 -8.77
C TYR A 129 10.36 6.63 -8.33
N SER A 130 11.13 5.75 -7.70
CA SER A 130 12.54 6.01 -7.34
C SER A 130 13.50 5.27 -8.27
N GLN A 131 14.80 5.57 -8.16
CA GLN A 131 15.84 4.90 -8.97
C GLN A 131 15.85 3.36 -8.82
N ASN A 132 15.27 2.82 -7.74
CA ASN A 132 15.20 1.39 -7.45
C ASN A 132 13.79 0.79 -7.58
N SER A 133 12.76 1.57 -7.96
CA SER A 133 11.34 1.15 -7.92
C SER A 133 10.80 0.59 -9.23
N HIS A 134 11.65 0.06 -10.11
CA HIS A 134 11.21 -0.60 -11.35
C HIS A 134 10.35 -1.86 -11.12
N HIS A 135 10.14 -2.27 -9.86
CA HIS A 135 9.48 -3.54 -9.54
C HIS A 135 7.98 -3.58 -9.87
N SER A 136 7.24 -2.47 -9.76
CA SER A 136 5.81 -2.46 -10.08
C SER A 136 5.56 -2.54 -11.59
N LEU A 137 6.29 -1.75 -12.37
CA LEU A 137 6.18 -1.76 -13.83
C LEU A 137 6.70 -3.05 -14.50
N LEU A 138 7.52 -3.84 -13.81
CA LEU A 138 7.98 -5.14 -14.32
C LEU A 138 6.94 -6.26 -14.12
N LYS A 139 5.93 -6.05 -13.27
CA LYS A 139 4.84 -7.02 -13.08
C LYS A 139 3.78 -6.83 -14.17
N LEU A 140 3.51 -7.88 -14.94
CA LEU A 140 2.46 -7.87 -15.98
C LEU A 140 1.08 -7.47 -15.44
N SER A 141 0.76 -7.83 -14.19
CA SER A 141 -0.48 -7.43 -13.53
C SER A 141 -0.57 -5.92 -13.33
N SER A 142 0.52 -5.28 -12.90
CA SER A 142 0.57 -3.82 -12.71
C SER A 142 0.52 -3.06 -14.05
N GLN A 143 1.19 -3.57 -15.09
CA GLN A 143 1.12 -2.98 -16.43
C GLN A 143 -0.31 -2.96 -16.96
N ARG A 144 -1.03 -4.08 -16.81
CA ARG A 144 -2.43 -4.18 -17.21
C ARG A 144 -3.32 -3.23 -16.41
N GLN A 145 -3.15 -3.18 -15.09
CA GLN A 145 -3.94 -2.32 -14.22
C GLN A 145 -3.75 -0.83 -14.56
N ILE A 146 -2.53 -0.40 -14.83
CA ILE A 146 -2.24 0.98 -15.28
C ILE A 146 -2.94 1.28 -16.60
N LEU A 147 -2.92 0.33 -17.56
CA LEU A 147 -3.57 0.50 -18.83
C LEU A 147 -5.09 0.55 -18.70
N ASP A 148 -5.66 -0.35 -17.89
CA ASP A 148 -7.10 -0.40 -17.62
C ASP A 148 -7.58 0.88 -16.91
N ASN A 149 -6.82 1.39 -15.94
CA ASN A 149 -7.08 2.66 -15.26
C ASN A 149 -7.04 3.83 -16.24
N PHE A 150 -6.01 3.91 -17.09
CA PHE A 150 -5.88 4.97 -18.10
C PHE A 150 -7.02 4.93 -19.13
N GLY A 151 -7.45 3.74 -19.52
CA GLY A 151 -8.56 3.54 -20.46
C GLY A 151 -9.96 3.70 -19.83
N GLY A 152 -10.07 3.84 -18.50
CA GLY A 152 -11.35 3.88 -17.80
C GLY A 152 -12.08 2.54 -17.80
N HIS A 153 -11.35 1.41 -17.87
CA HIS A 153 -11.92 0.06 -18.03
C HIS A 153 -11.94 -0.75 -16.72
N ASN A 154 -11.84 -0.11 -15.58
CA ASN A 154 -11.78 -0.77 -14.27
C ASN A 154 -13.00 -1.66 -14.00
N ASP A 155 -14.21 -1.18 -14.31
CA ASP A 155 -15.44 -1.94 -14.14
C ASP A 155 -15.46 -3.21 -15.00
N LEU A 156 -14.99 -3.10 -16.24
CA LEU A 156 -14.88 -4.23 -17.17
C LEU A 156 -13.82 -5.25 -16.69
N ALA A 157 -12.71 -4.77 -16.17
CA ALA A 157 -11.65 -5.61 -15.60
C ALA A 157 -12.15 -6.38 -14.36
N ALA A 158 -12.87 -5.70 -13.46
CA ALA A 158 -13.49 -6.30 -12.27
C ALA A 158 -14.53 -7.37 -12.65
N GLU A 159 -15.42 -7.07 -13.60
CA GLU A 159 -16.42 -8.03 -14.08
C GLU A 159 -15.78 -9.25 -14.75
N THR A 160 -14.75 -9.03 -15.58
CA THR A 160 -13.98 -10.12 -16.21
C THR A 160 -13.33 -11.02 -15.15
N TYR A 161 -12.75 -10.44 -14.11
CA TYR A 161 -12.16 -11.19 -13.02
C TYR A 161 -13.20 -12.01 -12.24
N ARG A 162 -14.36 -11.43 -11.95
CA ARG A 162 -15.47 -12.13 -11.29
C ARG A 162 -15.97 -13.33 -12.09
N LEU A 163 -16.14 -13.16 -13.41
CA LEU A 163 -16.55 -14.23 -14.31
C LEU A 163 -15.49 -15.33 -14.41
N TYR A 164 -14.22 -14.95 -14.47
CA TYR A 164 -13.11 -15.91 -14.46
C TYR A 164 -13.08 -16.73 -13.17
N GLN A 165 -13.27 -16.12 -12.01
CA GLN A 165 -13.33 -16.83 -10.73
C GLN A 165 -14.47 -17.84 -10.70
N THR A 166 -15.65 -17.47 -11.19
CA THR A 166 -16.82 -18.35 -11.27
C THR A 166 -16.55 -19.52 -12.21
N TRP A 167 -16.03 -19.24 -13.40
CA TRP A 167 -15.65 -20.27 -14.37
C TRP A 167 -14.59 -21.22 -13.80
N HIS A 168 -13.56 -20.69 -13.17
CA HIS A 168 -12.46 -21.49 -12.60
C HIS A 168 -12.97 -22.44 -11.52
N LYS A 169 -13.85 -21.98 -10.63
CA LYS A 169 -14.49 -22.80 -9.61
C LYS A 169 -15.29 -23.95 -10.23
N LEU A 170 -16.12 -23.66 -11.22
CA LEU A 170 -16.91 -24.66 -11.92
C LEU A 170 -16.04 -25.64 -12.69
N HIS A 171 -14.96 -25.17 -13.28
CA HIS A 171 -14.01 -26.01 -14.01
C HIS A 171 -13.31 -27.02 -13.10
N ILE A 172 -12.87 -26.59 -11.90
CA ILE A 172 -12.29 -27.49 -10.90
C ILE A 172 -13.32 -28.55 -10.46
N GLN A 173 -14.55 -28.14 -10.13
CA GLN A 173 -15.61 -29.07 -9.76
C GLN A 173 -15.89 -30.10 -10.86
N LYS A 174 -15.93 -29.68 -12.11
CA LYS A 174 -16.09 -30.58 -13.25
C LYS A 174 -14.99 -31.65 -13.29
N ILE A 175 -13.71 -31.24 -13.14
CA ILE A 175 -12.57 -32.16 -13.12
C ILE A 175 -12.69 -33.19 -11.97
N GLU A 176 -13.11 -32.73 -10.79
CA GLU A 176 -13.32 -33.61 -9.63
C GLU A 176 -14.42 -34.64 -9.88
N TYR A 177 -15.57 -34.23 -10.43
CA TYR A 177 -16.64 -35.14 -10.80
C TYR A 177 -16.21 -36.12 -11.87
N GLU A 178 -15.47 -35.71 -12.89
CA GLU A 178 -14.96 -36.62 -13.92
C GLU A 178 -14.01 -37.69 -13.33
N LYS A 179 -13.16 -37.30 -12.36
CA LYS A 179 -12.30 -38.25 -11.64
C LYS A 179 -13.11 -39.25 -10.81
N MET A 180 -14.13 -38.76 -10.07
CA MET A 180 -15.03 -39.61 -9.29
C MET A 180 -15.74 -40.62 -10.17
N LEU A 181 -16.30 -40.18 -11.29
CA LEU A 181 -17.00 -41.06 -12.23
C LEU A 181 -16.09 -42.15 -12.79
N LYS A 182 -14.84 -41.79 -13.17
CA LYS A 182 -13.83 -42.76 -13.63
C LYS A 182 -13.52 -43.80 -12.57
N SER A 183 -13.35 -43.39 -11.31
CA SER A 183 -13.07 -44.32 -10.21
C SER A 183 -14.23 -45.29 -9.94
N ILE A 184 -15.49 -44.82 -10.02
CA ILE A 184 -16.68 -45.64 -9.84
C ILE A 184 -16.77 -46.67 -10.98
N VAL A 185 -16.58 -46.27 -12.23
CA VAL A 185 -16.61 -47.17 -13.39
C VAL A 185 -15.54 -48.24 -13.28
N THR A 186 -14.33 -47.89 -12.87
CA THR A 186 -13.23 -48.86 -12.68
C THR A 186 -13.54 -49.85 -11.56
N ASN A 187 -14.17 -49.43 -10.47
CA ASN A 187 -14.55 -50.29 -9.36
C ASN A 187 -15.75 -51.22 -9.68
N LEU A 188 -16.57 -50.90 -10.66
CA LEU A 188 -17.69 -51.73 -11.12
C LEU A 188 -17.27 -52.80 -12.17
N GLN A 189 -16.09 -52.65 -12.75
CA GLN A 189 -15.53 -53.57 -13.76
C GLN A 189 -14.61 -54.65 -13.16
N ASN A 190 -14.26 -54.49 -11.87
CA ASN A 190 -13.53 -55.51 -11.08
C ASN A 190 -14.45 -56.26 -10.14
#